data_01de083601f986217b75755f452a0488
#
_entry.id   01de083601f986217b75755f452a0488
#
_cell.length_a   1.000
_cell.length_b   1.000
_cell.length_c   1.000
_cell.angle_alpha   90.00
_cell.angle_beta   90.00
_cell.angle_gamma   90.00
#
_symmetry.space_group_name_H-M   'P 1'
#
loop_
_entity.id
_entity.type
_entity.pdbx_description
1 polymer ?
#
loop_
_entity_poly.entity_id
_entity_poly.type
_entity_poly.pdbx_seq_one_letter_code
_entity_poly.pdbx_strand_id
1 'polypeptide(L)'
;MAVFTQITTEQLTDWLTPLNLGRLVEFKGIASGIENSNFFVTLDRDGQRTDYVLTIFEVLTAQQLPFYLELMQHLASKDLPVPRPFASTDGALFRPLAGKPAALVSKLAGADTTTPTPTHCASVGRVLAQMHLAGRDFKSAQPNLRGLDWCLMMESQVAAFLPDHIADLLRDELMVQQDFAQTEIYHALPRGAGPCDF
;
A
#
# COMPACT_ATOMS: atom_id res chain seq x y z
N MET A 1 10.19 15.45 2.77
CA MET A 1 9.14 15.70 1.75
C MET A 1 8.81 14.36 1.12
N ALA A 2 7.57 13.90 1.22
CA ALA A 2 7.18 12.60 0.68
C ALA A 2 6.57 12.70 -0.74
N VAL A 3 6.92 13.71 -1.51
CA VAL A 3 6.61 13.82 -2.94
C VAL A 3 7.90 13.82 -3.71
N PHE A 4 8.24 12.66 -4.27
CA PHE A 4 9.46 12.47 -5.07
C PHE A 4 9.22 12.83 -6.54
N THR A 5 8.05 12.48 -7.08
CA THR A 5 7.62 12.80 -8.44
C THR A 5 6.67 13.98 -8.43
N GLN A 6 7.11 15.09 -9.03
CA GLN A 6 6.26 16.27 -9.23
C GLN A 6 5.39 16.10 -10.47
N ILE A 7 4.16 16.57 -10.40
CA ILE A 7 3.20 16.58 -11.52
C ILE A 7 2.58 17.94 -11.69
N THR A 8 2.19 18.28 -12.92
CA THR A 8 1.46 19.51 -13.23
C THR A 8 -0.04 19.28 -13.20
N THR A 9 -0.81 20.38 -13.09
CA THR A 9 -2.28 20.33 -13.19
C THR A 9 -2.75 19.74 -14.51
N GLU A 10 -2.07 20.08 -15.60
CA GLU A 10 -2.37 19.58 -16.94
C GLU A 10 -2.16 18.07 -17.02
N GLN A 11 -0.98 17.57 -16.61
CA GLN A 11 -0.70 16.13 -16.56
C GLN A 11 -1.73 15.33 -15.77
N LEU A 12 -2.12 15.87 -14.59
CA LEU A 12 -3.11 15.20 -13.76
C LEU A 12 -4.52 15.24 -14.38
N THR A 13 -4.91 16.37 -14.98
CA THR A 13 -6.22 16.51 -15.66
C THR A 13 -6.36 15.50 -16.80
N ASP A 14 -5.33 15.37 -17.64
CA ASP A 14 -5.32 14.42 -18.76
C ASP A 14 -5.35 12.97 -18.25
N TRP A 15 -4.60 12.69 -17.18
CA TRP A 15 -4.55 11.36 -16.58
C TRP A 15 -5.89 10.95 -15.95
N LEU A 16 -6.65 11.90 -15.37
CA LEU A 16 -7.96 11.66 -14.75
C LEU A 16 -9.09 11.47 -15.77
N THR A 17 -8.95 11.97 -16.99
CA THR A 17 -10.01 11.93 -18.02
C THR A 17 -10.59 10.52 -18.23
N PRO A 18 -9.79 9.44 -18.40
CA PRO A 18 -10.33 8.10 -18.60
C PRO A 18 -10.99 7.47 -17.36
N LEU A 19 -10.82 8.05 -16.17
CA LEU A 19 -11.50 7.58 -14.96
C LEU A 19 -12.96 8.04 -14.88
N ASN A 20 -13.32 9.10 -15.62
CA ASN A 20 -14.68 9.64 -15.69
C ASN A 20 -15.33 9.91 -14.32
N LEU A 21 -14.55 10.44 -13.36
CA LEU A 21 -14.98 10.68 -11.97
C LEU A 21 -15.39 12.15 -11.72
N GLY A 22 -15.21 13.03 -12.69
CA GLY A 22 -15.49 14.47 -12.58
C GLY A 22 -14.29 15.32 -12.97
N ARG A 23 -14.42 16.64 -12.79
CA ARG A 23 -13.42 17.64 -13.12
C ARG A 23 -12.48 17.87 -11.93
N LEU A 24 -11.19 17.99 -12.18
CA LEU A 24 -10.20 18.35 -11.16
C LEU A 24 -10.51 19.77 -10.60
N VAL A 25 -10.63 19.86 -9.28
CA VAL A 25 -10.79 21.11 -8.53
C VAL A 25 -9.45 21.55 -7.97
N GLU A 26 -8.82 20.65 -7.21
CA GLU A 26 -7.52 20.91 -6.59
C GLU A 26 -6.78 19.59 -6.33
N PHE A 27 -5.48 19.67 -6.19
CA PHE A 27 -4.67 18.58 -5.65
C PHE A 27 -3.53 19.11 -4.79
N LYS A 28 -3.11 18.33 -3.80
CA LYS A 28 -2.07 18.72 -2.84
C LYS A 28 -1.23 17.53 -2.47
N GLY A 29 0.09 17.67 -2.54
CA GLY A 29 1.03 16.64 -2.09
C GLY A 29 0.87 16.32 -0.60
N ILE A 30 0.95 15.03 -0.27
CA ILE A 30 0.94 14.53 1.11
C ILE A 30 2.39 14.44 1.59
N ALA A 31 2.72 15.14 2.67
CA ALA A 31 4.09 15.22 3.18
C ALA A 31 4.53 13.98 3.95
N SER A 32 3.60 13.13 4.37
CA SER A 32 3.85 11.86 5.05
C SER A 32 4.02 10.73 4.05
N GLY A 33 4.79 9.72 4.43
CA GLY A 33 5.13 8.57 3.60
C GLY A 33 6.62 8.57 3.22
N ILE A 34 7.17 7.38 2.98
CA ILE A 34 8.61 7.19 2.76
C ILE A 34 8.93 6.51 1.41
N GLU A 35 7.92 6.01 0.71
CA GLU A 35 8.17 5.17 -0.47
C GLU A 35 7.47 5.67 -1.74
N ASN A 36 6.29 6.29 -1.63
CA ASN A 36 5.49 6.71 -2.78
C ASN A 36 5.19 8.20 -2.77
N SER A 37 4.95 8.79 -3.93
CA SER A 37 4.41 10.15 -4.04
C SER A 37 2.90 10.11 -3.95
N ASN A 38 2.34 10.70 -2.89
CA ASN A 38 0.90 10.70 -2.64
C ASN A 38 0.34 12.12 -2.73
N PHE A 39 -0.89 12.23 -3.25
CA PHE A 39 -1.60 13.50 -3.37
C PHE A 39 -3.07 13.33 -2.94
N PHE A 40 -3.58 14.26 -2.16
CA PHE A 40 -5.03 14.46 -2.08
C PHE A 40 -5.50 15.08 -3.38
N VAL A 41 -6.59 14.56 -3.93
CA VAL A 41 -7.19 15.04 -5.19
C VAL A 41 -8.68 15.25 -4.94
N THR A 42 -9.17 16.46 -5.17
CA THR A 42 -10.61 16.79 -5.10
C THR A 42 -11.17 16.90 -6.50
N LEU A 43 -12.18 16.11 -6.80
CA LEU A 43 -12.92 16.16 -8.05
C LEU A 43 -14.33 16.70 -7.83
N ASP A 44 -14.86 17.40 -8.82
CA ASP A 44 -16.24 17.89 -8.87
C ASP A 44 -17.01 17.18 -9.98
N ARG A 45 -18.13 16.57 -9.63
CA ARG A 45 -19.07 15.99 -10.56
C ARG A 45 -20.47 16.55 -10.28
N ASP A 46 -20.99 17.34 -11.19
CA ASP A 46 -22.32 17.95 -11.11
C ASP A 46 -22.54 18.79 -9.83
N GLY A 47 -21.52 19.50 -9.38
CA GLY A 47 -21.53 20.31 -8.15
C GLY A 47 -21.24 19.52 -6.86
N GLN A 48 -21.07 18.22 -6.94
CA GLN A 48 -20.68 17.38 -5.80
C GLN A 48 -19.15 17.16 -5.81
N ARG A 49 -18.50 17.62 -4.74
CA ARG A 49 -17.06 17.41 -4.53
C ARG A 49 -16.79 16.12 -3.78
N THR A 50 -15.82 15.38 -4.27
CA THR A 50 -15.36 14.12 -3.67
C THR A 50 -13.84 14.10 -3.61
N ASP A 51 -13.32 13.66 -2.46
CA ASP A 51 -11.88 13.53 -2.22
C ASP A 51 -11.38 12.13 -2.51
N TYR A 52 -10.20 12.07 -3.12
CA TYR A 52 -9.48 10.87 -3.47
C TYR A 52 -8.02 10.96 -3.02
N VAL A 53 -7.32 9.83 -3.08
CA VAL A 53 -5.86 9.78 -2.96
C VAL A 53 -5.29 9.26 -4.28
N LEU A 54 -4.40 10.02 -4.88
CA LEU A 54 -3.56 9.58 -5.99
C LEU A 54 -2.23 9.10 -5.42
N THR A 55 -1.83 7.90 -5.79
CA THR A 55 -0.51 7.34 -5.47
C THR A 55 0.28 7.13 -6.75
N ILE A 56 1.47 7.71 -6.84
CA ILE A 56 2.50 7.40 -7.85
C ILE A 56 3.48 6.45 -7.20
N PHE A 57 3.62 5.26 -7.75
CA PHE A 57 4.46 4.20 -7.19
C PHE A 57 5.89 4.38 -7.67
N GLU A 58 6.77 4.70 -6.72
CA GLU A 58 8.18 5.01 -7.03
C GLU A 58 9.04 3.76 -7.21
N VAL A 59 8.67 2.66 -6.54
CA VAL A 59 9.43 1.41 -6.47
C VAL A 59 8.71 0.25 -7.12
N LEU A 60 7.41 0.08 -6.88
CA LEU A 60 6.64 -1.02 -7.45
C LEU A 60 6.53 -0.89 -8.97
N THR A 61 6.84 -1.98 -9.65
CA THR A 61 6.71 -2.07 -11.11
C THR A 61 5.27 -2.31 -11.55
N ALA A 62 4.98 -2.06 -12.82
CA ALA A 62 3.68 -2.36 -13.42
C ALA A 62 3.32 -3.86 -13.37
N GLN A 63 4.29 -4.76 -13.23
CA GLN A 63 4.06 -6.19 -13.08
C GLN A 63 3.71 -6.60 -11.66
N GLN A 64 4.24 -5.89 -10.66
CA GLN A 64 4.01 -6.16 -9.24
C GLN A 64 2.72 -5.51 -8.69
N LEU A 65 2.36 -4.35 -9.26
CA LEU A 65 1.27 -3.52 -8.75
C LEU A 65 -0.14 -4.15 -8.81
N PRO A 66 -0.50 -4.96 -9.84
CA PRO A 66 -1.84 -5.56 -9.93
C PRO A 66 -2.26 -6.30 -8.67
N PHE A 67 -1.37 -7.12 -8.08
CA PHE A 67 -1.66 -7.86 -6.85
C PHE A 67 -2.22 -6.97 -5.73
N TYR A 68 -1.60 -5.83 -5.49
CA TYR A 68 -1.99 -4.91 -4.42
C TYR A 68 -3.33 -4.23 -4.71
N LEU A 69 -3.51 -3.73 -5.92
CA LEU A 69 -4.74 -3.03 -6.30
C LEU A 69 -5.93 -3.97 -6.39
N GLU A 70 -5.74 -5.19 -6.90
CA GLU A 70 -6.77 -6.23 -6.94
C GLU A 70 -7.16 -6.69 -5.53
N LEU A 71 -6.19 -6.84 -4.61
CA LEU A 71 -6.48 -7.15 -3.21
C LEU A 71 -7.28 -6.03 -2.55
N MET A 72 -6.89 -4.77 -2.72
CA MET A 72 -7.64 -3.62 -2.21
C MET A 72 -9.06 -3.60 -2.77
N GLN A 73 -9.26 -3.84 -4.07
CA GLN A 73 -10.57 -3.90 -4.71
C GLN A 73 -11.40 -5.06 -4.15
N HIS A 74 -10.79 -6.24 -3.98
CA HIS A 74 -11.43 -7.42 -3.41
C HIS A 74 -11.93 -7.17 -1.98
N LEU A 75 -11.08 -6.61 -1.12
CA LEU A 75 -11.45 -6.30 0.26
C LEU A 75 -12.51 -5.19 0.35
N ALA A 76 -12.39 -4.15 -0.48
CA ALA A 76 -13.37 -3.07 -0.56
C ALA A 76 -14.73 -3.56 -1.08
N SER A 77 -14.77 -4.58 -1.95
CA SER A 77 -16.01 -5.20 -2.42
C SER A 77 -16.76 -5.98 -1.34
N LYS A 78 -16.09 -6.29 -0.22
CA LYS A 78 -16.63 -6.94 0.97
C LYS A 78 -16.90 -5.96 2.12
N ASP A 79 -17.00 -4.68 1.79
CA ASP A 79 -17.31 -3.58 2.73
C ASP A 79 -16.28 -3.42 3.87
N LEU A 80 -15.05 -3.86 3.63
CA LEU A 80 -13.96 -3.63 4.58
C LEU A 80 -13.41 -2.20 4.42
N PRO A 81 -12.92 -1.58 5.51
CA PRO A 81 -12.42 -0.21 5.52
C PRO A 81 -11.03 -0.10 4.90
N VAL A 82 -10.93 -0.41 3.61
CA VAL A 82 -9.72 -0.27 2.80
C VAL A 82 -9.96 0.71 1.66
N PRO A 83 -8.94 1.44 1.19
CA PRO A 83 -9.08 2.31 0.03
C PRO A 83 -9.53 1.51 -1.20
N ARG A 84 -10.58 1.97 -1.89
CA ARG A 84 -11.07 1.32 -3.13
C ARG A 84 -10.36 1.93 -4.34
N PRO A 85 -9.65 1.13 -5.16
CA PRO A 85 -9.13 1.60 -6.43
C PRO A 85 -10.23 1.89 -7.44
N PHE A 86 -10.03 2.92 -8.27
CA PHE A 86 -10.93 3.30 -9.35
C PHE A 86 -10.33 2.89 -10.69
N ALA A 87 -11.10 2.09 -11.44
CA ALA A 87 -10.70 1.67 -12.78
C ALA A 87 -10.97 2.77 -13.81
N SER A 88 -10.12 2.88 -14.81
CA SER A 88 -10.39 3.63 -16.02
C SER A 88 -11.44 2.94 -16.90
N THR A 89 -11.93 3.62 -17.92
CA THR A 89 -12.99 3.12 -18.83
C THR A 89 -12.62 1.84 -19.57
N ASP A 90 -11.34 1.53 -19.69
CA ASP A 90 -10.80 0.27 -20.23
C ASP A 90 -10.59 -0.82 -19.17
N GLY A 91 -10.97 -0.56 -17.91
CA GLY A 91 -10.88 -1.49 -16.78
C GLY A 91 -9.53 -1.50 -16.07
N ALA A 92 -8.56 -0.68 -16.46
CA ALA A 92 -7.25 -0.65 -15.81
C ALA A 92 -7.31 0.06 -14.44
N LEU A 93 -6.77 -0.58 -13.38
CA LEU A 93 -6.70 -0.02 -12.03
C LEU A 93 -5.54 0.96 -11.83
N PHE A 94 -4.58 0.98 -12.74
CA PHE A 94 -3.46 1.93 -12.74
C PHE A 94 -3.09 2.32 -14.15
N ARG A 95 -2.46 3.47 -14.30
CA ARG A 95 -1.99 4.01 -15.58
C ARG A 95 -0.66 4.75 -15.36
N PRO A 96 0.17 4.92 -16.39
CA PRO A 96 1.39 5.69 -16.24
C PRO A 96 1.08 7.19 -16.04
N LEU A 97 1.75 7.81 -15.06
CA LEU A 97 1.77 9.24 -14.81
C LEU A 97 3.22 9.66 -14.54
N ALA A 98 3.71 10.64 -15.27
CA ALA A 98 5.11 11.06 -15.20
C ALA A 98 6.12 9.90 -15.33
N GLY A 99 5.81 8.91 -16.18
CA GLY A 99 6.66 7.75 -16.47
C GLY A 99 6.60 6.62 -15.41
N LYS A 100 5.76 6.72 -14.39
CA LYS A 100 5.62 5.73 -13.31
C LYS A 100 4.19 5.22 -13.20
N PRO A 101 3.94 4.00 -12.68
CA PRO A 101 2.59 3.53 -12.41
C PRO A 101 1.91 4.43 -11.38
N ALA A 102 0.64 4.77 -11.62
CA ALA A 102 -0.15 5.57 -10.71
C ALA A 102 -1.58 5.04 -10.62
N ALA A 103 -2.17 5.10 -9.43
CA ALA A 103 -3.54 4.68 -9.16
C ALA A 103 -4.29 5.73 -8.34
N LEU A 104 -5.59 5.86 -8.58
CA LEU A 104 -6.49 6.67 -7.78
C LEU A 104 -7.33 5.77 -6.88
N VAL A 105 -7.37 6.08 -5.59
CA VAL A 105 -8.15 5.32 -4.61
C VAL A 105 -9.07 6.24 -3.81
N SER A 106 -10.10 5.67 -3.19
CA SER A 106 -10.96 6.43 -2.28
C SER A 106 -10.16 6.92 -1.07
N LYS A 107 -10.42 8.16 -0.65
CA LYS A 107 -9.93 8.68 0.62
C LYS A 107 -10.79 8.12 1.75
N LEU A 108 -10.18 7.42 2.70
CA LEU A 108 -10.86 6.96 3.90
C LEU A 108 -11.07 8.12 4.88
N ALA A 109 -12.16 8.04 5.63
CA ALA A 109 -12.41 8.95 6.75
C ALA A 109 -11.61 8.49 7.97
N GLY A 110 -11.10 9.45 8.75
CA GLY A 110 -10.35 9.18 9.98
C GLY A 110 -9.07 10.00 10.06
N ALA A 111 -8.35 9.74 11.13
CA ALA A 111 -7.03 10.29 11.38
C ALA A 111 -6.17 9.23 12.10
N ASP A 112 -4.87 9.33 11.93
CA ASP A 112 -3.90 8.54 12.70
C ASP A 112 -3.92 8.93 14.19
N THR A 113 -3.47 8.00 15.02
CA THR A 113 -3.27 8.26 16.44
C THR A 113 -1.88 7.79 16.87
N THR A 114 -1.15 8.68 17.52
CA THR A 114 0.17 8.38 18.10
C THR A 114 0.07 7.74 19.49
N THR A 115 -1.14 7.73 20.08
CA THR A 115 -1.38 7.18 21.42
C THR A 115 -2.56 6.20 21.37
N PRO A 116 -2.34 4.95 20.86
CA PRO A 116 -3.40 3.98 20.78
C PRO A 116 -3.89 3.54 22.15
N THR A 117 -5.19 3.37 22.29
CA THR A 117 -5.87 2.85 23.48
C THR A 117 -6.19 1.34 23.29
N PRO A 118 -6.52 0.60 24.37
CA PRO A 118 -6.99 -0.80 24.25
C PRO A 118 -8.19 -0.94 23.29
N THR A 119 -9.07 0.06 23.22
CA THR A 119 -10.20 0.08 22.27
C THR A 119 -9.72 0.18 20.82
N HIS A 120 -8.71 1.00 20.54
CA HIS A 120 -8.09 1.07 19.21
C HIS A 120 -7.48 -0.28 18.82
N CYS A 121 -6.70 -0.89 19.73
CA CYS A 121 -6.09 -2.21 19.48
C CYS A 121 -7.13 -3.30 19.21
N ALA A 122 -8.23 -3.33 19.98
CA ALA A 122 -9.32 -4.26 19.76
C ALA A 122 -10.01 -4.05 18.40
N SER A 123 -10.17 -2.78 17.97
CA SER A 123 -10.77 -2.45 16.68
C SER A 123 -9.85 -2.87 15.52
N VAL A 124 -8.57 -2.58 15.60
CA VAL A 124 -7.57 -3.02 14.60
C VAL A 124 -7.53 -4.55 14.50
N GLY A 125 -7.47 -5.26 15.64
CA GLY A 125 -7.48 -6.73 15.65
C GLY A 125 -8.73 -7.34 15.01
N ARG A 126 -9.90 -6.70 15.21
CA ARG A 126 -11.16 -7.13 14.58
C ARG A 126 -11.11 -6.93 13.07
N VAL A 127 -10.69 -5.76 12.61
CA VAL A 127 -10.58 -5.45 11.17
C VAL A 127 -9.57 -6.37 10.49
N LEU A 128 -8.40 -6.61 11.12
CA LEU A 128 -7.38 -7.52 10.62
C LEU A 128 -7.93 -8.95 10.46
N ALA A 129 -8.65 -9.45 11.46
CA ALA A 129 -9.29 -10.77 11.37
C ALA A 129 -10.33 -10.83 10.24
N GLN A 130 -11.12 -9.78 10.05
CA GLN A 130 -12.07 -9.68 8.94
C GLN A 130 -11.36 -9.68 7.57
N MET A 131 -10.25 -8.95 7.44
CA MET A 131 -9.43 -8.94 6.21
C MET A 131 -8.85 -10.32 5.92
N HIS A 132 -8.32 -11.03 6.91
CA HIS A 132 -7.81 -12.40 6.75
C HIS A 132 -8.92 -13.37 6.29
N LEU A 133 -10.12 -13.28 6.88
CA LEU A 133 -11.25 -14.10 6.47
C LEU A 133 -11.72 -13.77 5.04
N ALA A 134 -11.80 -12.48 4.73
CA ALA A 134 -12.19 -11.99 3.40
C ALA A 134 -11.15 -12.30 2.32
N GLY A 135 -9.88 -12.37 2.67
CA GLY A 135 -8.79 -12.69 1.75
C GLY A 135 -8.68 -14.17 1.35
N ARG A 136 -9.41 -15.08 2.02
CA ARG A 136 -9.29 -16.54 1.76
C ARG A 136 -9.66 -16.95 0.34
N ASP A 137 -10.58 -16.25 -0.29
CA ASP A 137 -11.04 -16.50 -1.66
C ASP A 137 -10.38 -15.58 -2.71
N PHE A 138 -9.45 -14.74 -2.29
CA PHE A 138 -8.62 -13.96 -3.21
C PHE A 138 -7.70 -14.88 -4.01
N LYS A 139 -7.73 -14.75 -5.36
CA LYS A 139 -7.11 -15.72 -6.25
C LYS A 139 -5.69 -15.36 -6.69
N SER A 140 -5.38 -14.06 -6.70
CA SER A 140 -4.05 -13.60 -7.09
C SER A 140 -3.04 -13.94 -6.01
N ALA A 141 -1.83 -14.31 -6.41
CA ALA A 141 -0.73 -14.60 -5.49
C ALA A 141 0.54 -13.89 -5.96
N GLN A 142 1.28 -13.37 -4.99
CA GLN A 142 2.59 -12.76 -5.23
C GLN A 142 3.52 -13.12 -4.06
N PRO A 143 4.80 -13.42 -4.32
CA PRO A 143 5.78 -13.55 -3.24
C PRO A 143 5.84 -12.28 -2.38
N ASN A 144 6.10 -12.44 -1.07
CA ASN A 144 6.34 -11.28 -0.23
C ASN A 144 7.66 -10.60 -0.63
N LEU A 145 7.55 -9.42 -1.28
CA LEU A 145 8.71 -8.66 -1.76
C LEU A 145 9.58 -8.07 -0.63
N ARG A 146 9.08 -8.10 0.60
CA ARG A 146 9.75 -7.63 1.83
C ARG A 146 9.84 -8.74 2.87
N GLY A 147 9.85 -10.00 2.41
CA GLY A 147 10.01 -11.18 3.27
C GLY A 147 11.45 -11.41 3.73
N LEU A 148 11.70 -12.57 4.33
CA LEU A 148 13.00 -12.93 4.91
C LEU A 148 14.17 -12.79 3.91
N ASP A 149 13.99 -13.24 2.66
CA ASP A 149 15.03 -13.12 1.63
C ASP A 149 15.42 -11.66 1.38
N TRP A 150 14.45 -10.74 1.37
CA TRP A 150 14.72 -9.31 1.26
C TRP A 150 15.47 -8.79 2.50
N CYS A 151 15.06 -9.19 3.71
CA CYS A 151 15.73 -8.78 4.94
C CYS A 151 17.20 -9.23 4.96
N LEU A 152 17.47 -10.47 4.54
CA LEU A 152 18.83 -11.01 4.42
C LEU A 152 19.67 -10.24 3.39
N MET A 153 19.10 -9.91 2.25
CA MET A 153 19.77 -9.10 1.23
C MET A 153 20.10 -7.69 1.74
N MET A 154 19.20 -7.11 2.52
CA MET A 154 19.34 -5.73 3.03
C MET A 154 20.26 -5.62 4.24
N GLU A 155 20.47 -6.71 4.99
CA GLU A 155 21.31 -6.71 6.21
C GLU A 155 22.67 -6.09 5.94
N SER A 156 23.40 -6.57 4.95
CA SER A 156 24.73 -6.06 4.61
C SER A 156 24.77 -4.58 4.20
N GLN A 157 23.66 -4.06 3.66
CA GLN A 157 23.55 -2.67 3.24
C GLN A 157 23.26 -1.74 4.42
N VAL A 158 22.46 -2.19 5.39
CA VAL A 158 22.09 -1.36 6.55
C VAL A 158 23.07 -1.50 7.70
N ALA A 159 23.73 -2.63 7.86
CA ALA A 159 24.68 -2.90 8.95
C ALA A 159 25.80 -1.84 9.04
N ALA A 160 26.26 -1.33 7.89
CA ALA A 160 27.30 -0.30 7.83
C ALA A 160 26.88 1.06 8.45
N PHE A 161 25.59 1.27 8.64
CA PHE A 161 25.02 2.51 9.23
C PHE A 161 24.56 2.32 10.68
N LEU A 162 24.69 1.11 11.24
CA LEU A 162 24.27 0.76 12.59
C LEU A 162 25.46 0.71 13.54
N PRO A 163 25.28 1.02 14.85
CA PRO A 163 26.25 0.64 15.87
C PRO A 163 26.48 -0.87 15.88
N ASP A 164 27.70 -1.32 16.14
CA ASP A 164 28.10 -2.75 16.06
C ASP A 164 27.12 -3.67 16.82
N HIS A 165 26.75 -3.34 18.05
CA HIS A 165 25.83 -4.15 18.86
C HIS A 165 24.42 -4.26 18.28
N ILE A 166 23.98 -3.28 17.48
CA ILE A 166 22.68 -3.33 16.78
C ILE A 166 22.80 -4.14 15.49
N ALA A 167 23.94 -4.00 14.77
CA ALA A 167 24.21 -4.84 13.61
C ALA A 167 24.31 -6.31 13.98
N ASP A 168 24.94 -6.64 15.12
CA ASP A 168 25.03 -8.01 15.64
C ASP A 168 23.64 -8.55 16.02
N LEU A 169 22.81 -7.75 16.72
CA LEU A 169 21.45 -8.13 17.07
C LEU A 169 20.60 -8.41 15.81
N LEU A 170 20.72 -7.56 14.77
CA LEU A 170 20.01 -7.76 13.50
C LEU A 170 20.44 -9.11 12.86
N ARG A 171 21.73 -9.38 12.86
CA ARG A 171 22.28 -10.61 12.26
C ARG A 171 21.83 -11.86 13.02
N ASP A 172 21.85 -11.82 14.36
CA ASP A 172 21.39 -12.91 15.21
C ASP A 172 19.91 -13.20 14.99
N GLU A 173 19.07 -12.14 14.91
CA GLU A 173 17.63 -12.31 14.63
C GLU A 173 17.39 -12.91 13.23
N LEU A 174 18.11 -12.50 12.22
CA LEU A 174 17.97 -13.04 10.87
C LEU A 174 18.37 -14.53 10.82
N MET A 175 19.40 -14.95 11.56
CA MET A 175 19.75 -16.38 11.69
C MET A 175 18.60 -17.17 12.35
N VAL A 176 18.01 -16.66 13.43
CA VAL A 176 16.86 -17.30 14.09
C VAL A 176 15.69 -17.44 13.12
N GLN A 177 15.39 -16.40 12.34
CA GLN A 177 14.31 -16.47 11.36
C GLN A 177 14.60 -17.43 10.21
N GLN A 178 15.85 -17.52 9.75
CA GLN A 178 16.26 -18.52 8.74
C GLN A 178 16.08 -19.94 9.26
N ASP A 179 16.55 -20.23 10.46
CA ASP A 179 16.40 -21.54 11.08
C ASP A 179 14.93 -21.91 11.28
N PHE A 180 14.13 -20.97 11.77
CA PHE A 180 12.68 -21.17 11.93
C PHE A 180 11.99 -21.43 10.60
N ALA A 181 12.37 -20.72 9.55
CA ALA A 181 11.80 -20.87 8.20
C ALA A 181 12.03 -22.28 7.59
N GLN A 182 13.01 -23.04 8.09
CA GLN A 182 13.27 -24.43 7.66
C GLN A 182 12.45 -25.47 8.44
N THR A 183 11.71 -25.06 9.47
CA THR A 183 10.96 -25.98 10.33
C THR A 183 9.63 -26.40 9.72
N GLU A 184 9.18 -27.62 10.06
CA GLU A 184 7.83 -28.10 9.71
C GLU A 184 6.74 -27.20 10.30
N ILE A 185 6.98 -26.62 11.48
CA ILE A 185 6.06 -25.69 12.14
C ILE A 185 5.82 -24.47 11.25
N TYR A 186 6.88 -23.85 10.72
CA TYR A 186 6.77 -22.72 9.80
C TYR A 186 6.00 -23.08 8.53
N HIS A 187 6.27 -24.24 7.95
CA HIS A 187 5.59 -24.68 6.74
C HIS A 187 4.11 -25.02 6.95
N ALA A 188 3.73 -25.42 8.17
CA ALA A 188 2.35 -25.69 8.55
C ALA A 188 1.53 -24.43 8.87
N LEU A 189 2.16 -23.25 8.99
CA LEU A 189 1.44 -22.00 9.28
C LEU A 189 0.45 -21.65 8.16
N PRO A 190 -0.75 -21.16 8.51
CA PRO A 190 -1.66 -20.62 7.52
C PRO A 190 -1.03 -19.47 6.73
N ARG A 191 -1.24 -19.47 5.42
CA ARG A 191 -0.72 -18.43 4.52
C ARG A 191 -1.87 -17.76 3.77
N GLY A 192 -1.75 -16.46 3.55
CA GLY A 192 -2.73 -15.68 2.81
C GLY A 192 -2.27 -14.26 2.59
N ALA A 193 -3.00 -13.54 1.74
CA ALA A 193 -2.80 -12.11 1.58
C ALA A 193 -3.30 -11.38 2.84
N GLY A 194 -2.50 -10.48 3.37
CA GLY A 194 -2.85 -9.67 4.52
C GLY A 194 -2.03 -8.37 4.54
N PRO A 195 -2.57 -7.31 5.14
CA PRO A 195 -1.83 -6.08 5.35
C PRO A 195 -0.73 -6.32 6.40
N CYS A 196 0.41 -5.70 6.20
CA CYS A 196 1.52 -5.71 7.14
C CYS A 196 1.71 -4.34 7.81
N ASP A 197 0.86 -3.37 7.49
CA ASP A 197 0.93 -1.99 7.96
C ASP A 197 -0.49 -1.48 8.30
N PHE A 198 -0.68 -1.02 9.55
CA PHE A 198 -1.97 -0.55 10.11
C PHE A 198 -1.82 0.79 10.79
#